data_7fcdebac07bc82144eb2ccea29e61ea7
#
_entry.id   7fcdebac07bc82144eb2ccea29e61ea7
#
_cell.length_a   1.000
_cell.length_b   1.000
_cell.length_c   1.000
_cell.angle_alpha   90.00
_cell.angle_beta   90.00
_cell.angle_gamma   90.00
#
_symmetry.space_group_name_H-M   'P 1'
#
loop_
_entity.id
_entity.type
_entity.pdbx_description
1 polymer ?
#
loop_
_entity_poly.entity_id
_entity_poly.type
_entity_poly.pdbx_seq_one_letter_code
_entity_poly.pdbx_strand_id
1 'polypeptide(L)'
;MHKLFSRRWLIGGAALLLALTSAFAQTAVRVSSKIDTEGSLLGSMMIELLEANGIKTENKLQLGTTKIMRGALTAGEIDLYAEYTGNGAFFFADEKNPAWKNAQAGYALVKKLDAEKNSIVWLAPAPANNTWAIALRKDVAQKNKVKSLADLGQWLSRGGKFKLAASAEFIERSDALPAFQSAYGFKLNNDQLLTLAGGDTTVTIKAAAEQTSGVNAAMAYGTDGALAALGLVVLEDPQGIQPIYAPAPLVRAATLAQYPKIKAVLEPVFKTLDGPTLQQLNAKIAVQGQDAKKVSADYLKAKGFIK
;
A
#
# COMPACT_ATOMS: atom_id res chain seq x y z
N MET A 1 -53.14 54.78 -62.77
CA MET A 1 -52.19 54.06 -63.63
C MET A 1 -50.81 54.15 -62.96
N HIS A 2 -50.32 53.16 -62.47
CA HIS A 2 -48.94 52.67 -62.26
C HIS A 2 -48.95 51.61 -61.22
N LYS A 3 -48.66 50.37 -61.65
CA LYS A 3 -48.47 49.19 -60.81
C LYS A 3 -47.05 49.24 -60.25
N LEU A 4 -46.90 49.20 -58.92
CA LEU A 4 -45.64 48.97 -58.26
C LEU A 4 -45.53 47.52 -57.82
N PHE A 5 -44.56 46.80 -58.39
CA PHE A 5 -44.19 45.45 -58.05
C PHE A 5 -43.32 45.48 -56.75
N SER A 6 -43.79 44.83 -55.72
CA SER A 6 -42.99 44.61 -54.52
C SER A 6 -42.19 43.28 -54.61
N ARG A 7 -40.86 43.36 -54.67
CA ARG A 7 -39.96 42.21 -54.59
C ARG A 7 -39.80 41.82 -53.13
N ARG A 8 -40.31 40.65 -52.74
CA ARG A 8 -40.00 40.00 -51.45
C ARG A 8 -38.63 39.32 -51.53
N TRP A 9 -37.70 39.77 -50.75
CA TRP A 9 -36.45 39.12 -50.50
C TRP A 9 -36.66 38.07 -49.39
N LEU A 10 -36.49 36.79 -49.71
CA LEU A 10 -36.37 35.67 -48.76
C LEU A 10 -34.91 35.62 -48.30
N ILE A 11 -34.67 36.07 -47.06
CA ILE A 11 -33.41 35.87 -46.40
C ILE A 11 -33.50 34.53 -45.68
N GLY A 12 -32.86 33.48 -46.27
CA GLY A 12 -32.66 32.18 -45.63
C GLY A 12 -31.57 32.30 -44.54
N GLY A 13 -31.98 32.34 -43.31
CA GLY A 13 -31.05 32.24 -42.16
C GLY A 13 -30.56 30.80 -41.97
N ALA A 14 -29.36 30.49 -42.43
CA ALA A 14 -28.66 29.27 -42.04
C ALA A 14 -28.22 29.40 -40.57
N ALA A 15 -28.98 28.83 -39.63
CA ALA A 15 -28.57 28.70 -38.25
C ALA A 15 -27.43 27.65 -38.15
N LEU A 16 -26.20 28.12 -38.09
CA LEU A 16 -25.02 27.31 -37.84
C LEU A 16 -25.04 26.90 -36.37
N LEU A 17 -25.56 25.70 -36.08
CA LEU A 17 -25.45 25.05 -34.77
C LEU A 17 -23.98 24.69 -34.50
N LEU A 18 -23.23 25.60 -33.91
CA LEU A 18 -21.93 25.32 -33.27
C LEU A 18 -22.20 24.43 -32.05
N ALA A 19 -22.09 23.13 -32.21
CA ALA A 19 -21.99 22.19 -31.14
C ALA A 19 -20.64 22.47 -30.41
N LEU A 20 -20.69 23.31 -29.36
CA LEU A 20 -19.63 23.47 -28.40
C LEU A 20 -19.48 22.13 -27.67
N THR A 21 -18.69 21.22 -28.19
CA THR A 21 -18.16 20.12 -27.43
C THR A 21 -17.18 20.75 -26.42
N SER A 22 -17.69 21.05 -25.22
CA SER A 22 -16.86 21.35 -24.09
C SER A 22 -15.98 20.14 -23.85
N ALA A 23 -14.77 20.13 -24.41
CA ALA A 23 -13.73 19.22 -24.01
C ALA A 23 -13.43 19.57 -22.56
N PHE A 24 -14.11 18.93 -21.61
CA PHE A 24 -13.69 18.98 -20.22
C PHE A 24 -12.24 18.49 -20.23
N ALA A 25 -11.32 19.42 -19.97
CA ALA A 25 -9.91 19.08 -19.77
C ALA A 25 -9.89 18.00 -18.70
N GLN A 26 -9.54 16.78 -19.11
CA GLN A 26 -9.53 15.62 -18.24
C GLN A 26 -8.51 15.87 -17.16
N THR A 27 -8.96 16.11 -15.92
CA THR A 27 -8.10 16.41 -14.77
C THR A 27 -7.20 15.20 -14.51
N ALA A 28 -5.90 15.39 -14.32
CA ALA A 28 -4.99 14.28 -14.04
C ALA A 28 -5.39 13.55 -12.74
N VAL A 29 -5.31 12.22 -12.73
CA VAL A 29 -5.52 11.40 -11.53
C VAL A 29 -4.29 11.54 -10.62
N ARG A 30 -4.48 12.04 -9.42
CA ARG A 30 -3.41 12.19 -8.42
C ARG A 30 -3.14 10.83 -7.77
N VAL A 31 -2.08 10.18 -8.22
CA VAL A 31 -1.65 8.87 -7.72
C VAL A 31 -0.59 9.04 -6.66
N SER A 32 -0.81 8.44 -5.50
CA SER A 32 0.10 8.50 -4.38
C SER A 32 0.56 7.12 -3.90
N SER A 33 1.46 7.08 -2.94
CA SER A 33 1.89 5.86 -2.28
C SER A 33 2.35 6.09 -0.86
N LYS A 34 2.37 5.01 -0.08
CA LYS A 34 3.11 4.99 1.18
C LYS A 34 4.59 5.23 0.94
N ILE A 35 5.30 5.62 1.98
CA ILE A 35 6.73 5.97 1.93
C ILE A 35 7.66 4.76 1.79
N ASP A 36 7.14 3.54 2.03
CA ASP A 36 7.91 2.30 1.98
C ASP A 36 8.22 1.83 0.55
N THR A 37 9.14 0.86 0.44
CA THR A 37 9.60 0.27 -0.83
C THR A 37 8.44 -0.29 -1.65
N GLU A 38 7.56 -1.10 -1.06
CA GLU A 38 6.42 -1.69 -1.77
C GLU A 38 5.39 -0.64 -2.19
N GLY A 39 5.16 0.37 -1.35
CA GLY A 39 4.32 1.51 -1.70
C GLY A 39 4.81 2.22 -2.96
N SER A 40 6.12 2.47 -3.05
CA SER A 40 6.75 3.09 -4.22
C SER A 40 6.63 2.23 -5.48
N LEU A 41 6.80 0.90 -5.34
CA LEU A 41 6.62 -0.06 -6.44
C LEU A 41 5.18 -0.06 -6.96
N LEU A 42 4.21 -0.27 -6.06
CA LEU A 42 2.78 -0.35 -6.43
C LEU A 42 2.26 0.98 -6.98
N GLY A 43 2.70 2.10 -6.41
CA GLY A 43 2.38 3.43 -6.91
C GLY A 43 2.90 3.67 -8.31
N SER A 44 4.15 3.29 -8.59
CA SER A 44 4.75 3.36 -9.93
C SER A 44 3.99 2.50 -10.94
N MET A 45 3.64 1.26 -10.58
CA MET A 45 2.82 0.38 -11.42
C MET A 45 1.48 1.01 -11.79
N MET A 46 0.80 1.62 -10.83
CA MET A 46 -0.48 2.29 -11.09
C MET A 46 -0.33 3.48 -12.05
N ILE A 47 0.69 4.31 -11.87
CA ILE A 47 0.97 5.43 -12.77
C ILE A 47 1.21 4.93 -14.20
N GLU A 48 2.15 4.00 -14.38
CA GLU A 48 2.53 3.48 -15.70
C GLU A 48 1.36 2.80 -16.42
N LEU A 49 0.54 2.04 -15.70
CA LEU A 49 -0.65 1.40 -16.24
C LEU A 49 -1.70 2.42 -16.70
N LEU A 50 -1.96 3.44 -15.90
CA LEU A 50 -2.94 4.47 -16.22
C LEU A 50 -2.48 5.27 -17.46
N GLU A 51 -1.22 5.70 -17.48
CA GLU A 51 -0.64 6.46 -18.58
C GLU A 51 -0.62 5.66 -19.88
N ALA A 52 -0.23 4.37 -19.82
CA ALA A 52 -0.26 3.48 -20.97
C ALA A 52 -1.69 3.27 -21.55
N ASN A 53 -2.72 3.53 -20.74
CA ASN A 53 -4.12 3.45 -21.13
C ASN A 53 -4.78 4.82 -21.41
N GLY A 54 -3.98 5.88 -21.55
CA GLY A 54 -4.42 7.23 -21.92
C GLY A 54 -5.05 8.04 -20.79
N ILE A 55 -4.89 7.61 -19.54
CA ILE A 55 -5.32 8.35 -18.35
C ILE A 55 -4.14 9.16 -17.82
N LYS A 56 -4.24 10.48 -17.88
CA LYS A 56 -3.19 11.38 -17.33
C LYS A 56 -3.10 11.23 -15.82
N THR A 57 -1.86 11.20 -15.30
CA THR A 57 -1.59 11.12 -13.87
C THR A 57 -0.82 12.32 -13.35
N GLU A 58 -0.96 12.60 -12.08
CA GLU A 58 -0.10 13.48 -11.30
C GLU A 58 0.59 12.62 -10.23
N ASN A 59 1.92 12.59 -10.27
CA ASN A 59 2.71 11.79 -9.35
C ASN A 59 2.82 12.48 -7.98
N LYS A 60 2.26 11.83 -6.94
CA LYS A 60 2.32 12.22 -5.53
C LYS A 60 2.88 11.08 -4.67
N LEU A 61 3.78 10.24 -5.23
CA LEU A 61 4.32 9.08 -4.53
C LEU A 61 5.08 9.45 -3.26
N GLN A 62 5.20 8.49 -2.34
CA GLN A 62 5.94 8.60 -1.08
C GLN A 62 5.45 9.72 -0.15
N LEU A 63 4.14 9.92 -0.09
CA LEU A 63 3.53 11.01 0.70
C LEU A 63 3.66 10.80 2.21
N GLY A 64 3.58 9.55 2.68
CA GLY A 64 3.69 9.28 4.11
C GLY A 64 3.23 7.89 4.55
N THR A 65 2.99 7.77 5.86
CA THR A 65 2.51 6.55 6.52
C THR A 65 1.01 6.34 6.33
N THR A 66 0.47 5.23 6.83
CA THR A 66 -0.94 4.84 6.70
C THR A 66 -1.91 5.96 7.07
N LYS A 67 -1.68 6.64 8.19
CA LYS A 67 -2.57 7.72 8.68
C LYS A 67 -2.56 8.93 7.74
N ILE A 68 -1.38 9.31 7.23
CA ILE A 68 -1.24 10.44 6.28
C ILE A 68 -1.93 10.12 4.97
N MET A 69 -1.69 8.92 4.41
CA MET A 69 -2.30 8.47 3.17
C MET A 69 -3.82 8.43 3.25
N ARG A 70 -4.34 7.89 4.36
CA ARG A 70 -5.78 7.82 4.62
C ARG A 70 -6.40 9.22 4.68
N GLY A 71 -5.77 10.14 5.40
CA GLY A 71 -6.20 11.54 5.50
C GLY A 71 -6.24 12.23 4.14
N ALA A 72 -5.17 12.12 3.36
CA ALA A 72 -5.08 12.72 2.03
C ALA A 72 -6.15 12.20 1.04
N LEU A 73 -6.44 10.89 1.06
CA LEU A 73 -7.48 10.30 0.21
C LEU A 73 -8.88 10.78 0.63
N THR A 74 -9.19 10.78 1.92
CA THR A 74 -10.50 11.22 2.43
C THR A 74 -10.72 12.71 2.26
N ALA A 75 -9.67 13.53 2.39
CA ALA A 75 -9.70 14.97 2.12
C ALA A 75 -9.77 15.29 0.61
N GLY A 76 -9.54 14.31 -0.26
CA GLY A 76 -9.51 14.52 -1.70
C GLY A 76 -8.26 15.23 -2.20
N GLU A 77 -7.16 15.18 -1.46
CA GLU A 77 -5.85 15.68 -1.87
C GLU A 77 -5.15 14.74 -2.85
N ILE A 78 -5.45 13.45 -2.76
CA ILE A 78 -5.07 12.40 -3.71
C ILE A 78 -6.31 11.64 -4.17
N ASP A 79 -6.21 10.90 -5.28
CA ASP A 79 -7.35 10.21 -5.89
C ASP A 79 -7.21 8.69 -5.83
N LEU A 80 -5.99 8.18 -5.78
CA LEU A 80 -5.67 6.76 -5.88
C LEU A 80 -4.36 6.44 -5.15
N TYR A 81 -4.34 5.36 -4.38
CA TYR A 81 -3.11 4.72 -3.88
C TYR A 81 -3.35 3.24 -3.57
N ALA A 82 -2.29 2.46 -3.36
CA ALA A 82 -2.39 1.08 -2.89
C ALA A 82 -2.46 1.05 -1.36
N GLU A 83 -3.49 0.40 -0.81
CA GLU A 83 -3.69 0.20 0.61
C GLU A 83 -3.88 -1.29 0.91
N TYR A 84 -3.78 -1.68 2.17
CA TYR A 84 -3.83 -3.06 2.61
C TYR A 84 -5.11 -3.34 3.37
N THR A 85 -5.81 -4.43 3.03
CA THR A 85 -7.15 -4.75 3.57
C THR A 85 -7.20 -4.78 5.09
N GLY A 86 -6.15 -5.27 5.75
CA GLY A 86 -6.06 -5.36 7.20
C GLY A 86 -6.08 -4.01 7.93
N ASN A 87 -5.69 -2.92 7.24
CA ASN A 87 -5.80 -1.57 7.81
C ASN A 87 -7.25 -1.13 8.06
N GLY A 88 -8.23 -1.86 7.49
CA GLY A 88 -9.64 -1.68 7.85
C GLY A 88 -9.90 -1.84 9.35
N ALA A 89 -9.23 -2.78 10.01
CA ALA A 89 -9.31 -2.95 11.45
C ALA A 89 -8.99 -1.65 12.20
N PHE A 90 -7.90 -1.00 11.82
CA PHE A 90 -7.46 0.28 12.39
C PHE A 90 -8.36 1.46 11.96
N PHE A 91 -8.74 1.55 10.67
CA PHE A 91 -9.55 2.67 10.16
C PHE A 91 -10.94 2.76 10.81
N PHE A 92 -11.50 1.62 11.20
CA PHE A 92 -12.85 1.53 11.75
C PHE A 92 -12.87 1.20 13.24
N ALA A 93 -11.70 1.15 13.91
CA ALA A 93 -11.55 0.82 15.33
C ALA A 93 -12.25 -0.52 15.68
N ASP A 94 -12.06 -1.55 14.84
CA ASP A 94 -12.73 -2.85 14.90
C ASP A 94 -11.70 -4.02 14.90
N GLU A 95 -10.57 -3.84 15.59
CA GLU A 95 -9.43 -4.76 15.58
C GLU A 95 -9.78 -6.16 16.11
N LYS A 96 -10.83 -6.27 16.90
CA LYS A 96 -11.26 -7.55 17.50
C LYS A 96 -12.11 -8.40 16.55
N ASN A 97 -12.55 -7.87 15.41
CA ASN A 97 -13.40 -8.57 14.47
C ASN A 97 -12.60 -9.70 13.76
N PRO A 98 -13.03 -10.96 13.89
CA PRO A 98 -12.33 -12.09 13.31
C PRO A 98 -12.28 -12.07 11.77
N ALA A 99 -13.14 -11.28 11.13
CA ALA A 99 -13.13 -11.11 9.68
C ALA A 99 -11.75 -10.62 9.16
N TRP A 100 -11.03 -9.81 9.91
CA TRP A 100 -9.72 -9.31 9.51
C TRP A 100 -8.64 -10.38 9.38
N LYS A 101 -8.85 -11.56 9.98
CA LYS A 101 -7.94 -12.72 9.90
C LYS A 101 -8.25 -13.65 8.72
N ASN A 102 -9.22 -13.30 7.90
CA ASN A 102 -9.59 -14.01 6.68
C ASN A 102 -9.54 -13.04 5.49
N ALA A 103 -8.76 -13.37 4.46
CA ALA A 103 -8.52 -12.47 3.32
C ALA A 103 -9.81 -12.04 2.62
N GLN A 104 -10.73 -12.98 2.37
CA GLN A 104 -11.98 -12.70 1.68
C GLN A 104 -12.97 -11.92 2.55
N ALA A 105 -13.13 -12.33 3.81
CA ALA A 105 -14.02 -11.66 4.75
C ALA A 105 -13.55 -10.25 5.09
N GLY A 106 -12.24 -10.06 5.35
CA GLY A 106 -11.65 -8.75 5.62
C GLY A 106 -11.77 -7.80 4.43
N TYR A 107 -11.51 -8.29 3.21
CA TYR A 107 -11.73 -7.50 2.00
C TYR A 107 -13.20 -7.10 1.82
N ALA A 108 -14.14 -8.04 1.97
CA ALA A 108 -15.57 -7.73 1.84
C ALA A 108 -16.03 -6.69 2.87
N LEU A 109 -15.53 -6.81 4.11
CA LEU A 109 -15.87 -5.91 5.21
C LEU A 109 -15.32 -4.50 4.96
N VAL A 110 -14.02 -4.35 4.67
CA VAL A 110 -13.42 -3.03 4.44
C VAL A 110 -14.01 -2.33 3.22
N LYS A 111 -14.26 -3.07 2.15
CA LYS A 111 -14.90 -2.55 0.93
C LYS A 111 -16.30 -1.98 1.21
N LYS A 112 -17.11 -2.70 2.00
CA LYS A 112 -18.44 -2.25 2.40
C LYS A 112 -18.36 -0.98 3.26
N LEU A 113 -17.55 -1.03 4.33
CA LEU A 113 -17.45 0.08 5.28
C LEU A 113 -16.96 1.37 4.62
N ASP A 114 -15.98 1.28 3.73
CA ASP A 114 -15.43 2.44 3.03
C ASP A 114 -16.37 3.02 1.97
N ALA A 115 -17.09 2.16 1.26
CA ALA A 115 -18.09 2.62 0.31
C ALA A 115 -19.22 3.40 1.01
N GLU A 116 -19.68 2.89 2.16
CA GLU A 116 -20.78 3.49 2.92
C GLU A 116 -20.38 4.78 3.67
N LYS A 117 -19.18 4.80 4.27
CA LYS A 117 -18.79 5.89 5.17
C LYS A 117 -17.95 6.98 4.51
N ASN A 118 -17.18 6.63 3.47
CA ASN A 118 -16.13 7.51 2.94
C ASN A 118 -16.20 7.72 1.42
N SER A 119 -17.14 7.07 0.71
CA SER A 119 -17.19 7.08 -0.76
C SER A 119 -15.87 6.67 -1.41
N ILE A 120 -15.20 5.66 -0.81
CA ILE A 120 -13.96 5.06 -1.30
C ILE A 120 -14.25 3.65 -1.82
N VAL A 121 -13.69 3.32 -2.97
CA VAL A 121 -13.84 2.03 -3.64
C VAL A 121 -12.55 1.24 -3.51
N TRP A 122 -12.62 0.07 -2.91
CA TRP A 122 -11.57 -0.94 -2.91
C TRP A 122 -11.70 -1.81 -4.16
N LEU A 123 -10.70 -1.78 -5.03
CA LEU A 123 -10.60 -2.70 -6.16
C LEU A 123 -10.14 -4.08 -5.69
N ALA A 124 -10.06 -5.06 -6.63
CA ALA A 124 -9.66 -6.42 -6.27
C ALA A 124 -8.23 -6.45 -5.68
N PRO A 125 -8.02 -7.12 -4.54
CA PRO A 125 -6.72 -7.21 -3.90
C PRO A 125 -5.80 -8.19 -4.62
N ALA A 126 -4.51 -8.02 -4.40
CA ALA A 126 -3.47 -8.98 -4.74
C ALA A 126 -3.53 -10.20 -3.81
N PRO A 127 -3.18 -11.42 -4.28
CA PRO A 127 -3.12 -12.62 -3.46
C PRO A 127 -1.82 -12.69 -2.64
N ALA A 128 -1.56 -11.64 -1.87
CA ALA A 128 -0.39 -11.50 -1.00
C ALA A 128 -0.81 -11.06 0.40
N ASN A 129 0.07 -11.24 1.36
CA ASN A 129 -0.13 -10.77 2.73
C ASN A 129 1.11 -10.01 3.21
N ASN A 130 1.03 -8.69 3.16
CA ASN A 130 2.04 -7.77 3.67
C ASN A 130 1.83 -7.54 5.18
N THR A 131 1.78 -8.63 5.94
CA THR A 131 1.52 -8.56 7.39
C THR A 131 2.73 -8.01 8.14
N TRP A 132 2.50 -7.26 9.19
CA TRP A 132 3.57 -6.90 10.11
C TRP A 132 4.18 -8.12 10.79
N ALA A 133 5.50 -8.10 10.91
CA ALA A 133 6.30 -9.14 11.55
C ALA A 133 7.47 -8.54 12.34
N ILE A 134 8.02 -9.33 13.24
CA ILE A 134 9.31 -9.09 13.85
C ILE A 134 10.31 -10.07 13.25
N ALA A 135 11.38 -9.55 12.66
CA ALA A 135 12.48 -10.35 12.18
C ALA A 135 13.68 -10.23 13.13
N LEU A 136 14.34 -11.35 13.39
CA LEU A 136 15.52 -11.43 14.26
C LEU A 136 16.74 -11.81 13.43
N ARG A 137 17.92 -11.31 13.76
CA ARG A 137 19.17 -11.77 13.15
C ARG A 137 19.28 -13.30 13.28
N LYS A 138 19.62 -13.95 12.19
CA LYS A 138 19.68 -15.42 12.09
C LYS A 138 20.65 -16.04 13.11
N ASP A 139 21.83 -15.42 13.30
CA ASP A 139 22.82 -15.87 14.30
C ASP A 139 22.28 -15.77 15.73
N VAL A 140 21.57 -14.69 16.07
CA VAL A 140 20.93 -14.48 17.39
C VAL A 140 19.78 -15.48 17.58
N ALA A 141 18.93 -15.66 16.57
CA ALA A 141 17.82 -16.60 16.59
C ALA A 141 18.29 -18.05 16.83
N GLN A 142 19.32 -18.48 16.10
CA GLN A 142 19.89 -19.82 16.21
C GLN A 142 20.56 -20.05 17.56
N LYS A 143 21.40 -19.11 18.00
CA LYS A 143 22.12 -19.20 19.29
C LYS A 143 21.16 -19.33 20.47
N ASN A 144 20.05 -18.61 20.45
CA ASN A 144 19.09 -18.54 21.58
C ASN A 144 17.85 -19.43 21.35
N LYS A 145 17.78 -20.17 20.25
CA LYS A 145 16.67 -21.06 19.86
C LYS A 145 15.32 -20.32 19.81
N VAL A 146 15.33 -19.08 19.31
CA VAL A 146 14.14 -18.25 19.12
C VAL A 146 13.64 -18.42 17.69
N LYS A 147 12.47 -19.03 17.50
CA LYS A 147 11.84 -19.26 16.20
C LYS A 147 10.50 -18.53 16.05
N SER A 148 9.86 -18.25 17.17
CA SER A 148 8.52 -17.66 17.23
C SER A 148 8.47 -16.47 18.20
N LEU A 149 7.39 -15.70 18.13
CA LEU A 149 7.10 -14.63 19.10
C LEU A 149 6.88 -15.19 20.52
N ALA A 150 6.41 -16.43 20.63
CA ALA A 150 6.31 -17.12 21.92
C ALA A 150 7.72 -17.40 22.51
N ASP A 151 8.66 -17.88 21.68
CA ASP A 151 10.05 -18.07 22.11
C ASP A 151 10.72 -16.75 22.47
N LEU A 152 10.40 -15.67 21.73
CA LEU A 152 10.89 -14.32 22.02
C LEU A 152 10.45 -13.87 23.42
N GLY A 153 9.17 -14.03 23.76
CA GLY A 153 8.66 -13.70 25.09
C GLY A 153 9.39 -14.47 26.19
N GLN A 154 9.61 -15.77 26.01
CA GLN A 154 10.38 -16.60 26.95
C GLN A 154 11.86 -16.20 27.04
N TRP A 155 12.49 -15.84 25.92
CA TRP A 155 13.87 -15.39 25.91
C TRP A 155 14.05 -14.07 26.63
N LEU A 156 13.14 -13.11 26.40
CA LEU A 156 13.12 -11.82 27.10
C LEU A 156 12.92 -11.96 28.62
N SER A 157 12.02 -12.84 29.07
CA SER A 157 11.78 -13.08 30.49
C SER A 157 13.01 -13.60 31.25
N ARG A 158 13.95 -14.21 30.51
CA ARG A 158 15.24 -14.69 31.03
C ARG A 158 16.40 -13.70 30.85
N GLY A 159 16.09 -12.43 30.54
CA GLY A 159 17.11 -11.38 30.37
C GLY A 159 17.76 -11.39 28.98
N GLY A 160 17.09 -11.91 27.95
CA GLY A 160 17.60 -11.92 26.59
C GLY A 160 17.90 -10.51 26.07
N LYS A 161 19.08 -10.33 25.49
CA LYS A 161 19.50 -9.04 24.90
C LYS A 161 18.82 -8.83 23.56
N PHE A 162 17.77 -8.04 23.55
CA PHE A 162 16.95 -7.75 22.37
C PHE A 162 16.80 -6.24 22.20
N LYS A 163 17.01 -5.76 20.97
CA LYS A 163 16.71 -4.38 20.58
C LYS A 163 16.13 -4.35 19.19
N LEU A 164 14.95 -3.72 19.05
CA LEU A 164 14.14 -3.68 17.85
C LEU A 164 14.27 -2.32 17.16
N ALA A 165 14.61 -2.31 15.87
CA ALA A 165 14.39 -1.16 15.00
C ALA A 165 12.97 -1.23 14.43
N ALA A 166 12.18 -0.19 14.63
CA ALA A 166 10.80 -0.14 14.17
C ALA A 166 10.32 1.29 13.89
N SER A 167 9.27 1.41 13.09
CA SER A 167 8.61 2.69 12.88
C SER A 167 7.83 3.13 14.10
N ALA A 168 7.64 4.45 14.26
CA ALA A 168 6.75 4.99 15.29
C ALA A 168 5.32 4.42 15.14
N GLU A 169 4.82 4.29 13.90
CA GLU A 169 3.52 3.69 13.63
C GLU A 169 3.40 2.27 14.20
N PHE A 170 4.39 1.41 13.98
CA PHE A 170 4.39 0.04 14.51
C PHE A 170 4.46 -0.02 16.03
N ILE A 171 5.23 0.89 16.65
CA ILE A 171 5.41 0.95 18.10
C ILE A 171 4.12 1.40 18.80
N GLU A 172 3.38 2.35 18.21
CA GLU A 172 2.27 3.04 18.85
C GLU A 172 0.90 2.45 18.56
N ARG A 173 0.71 1.85 17.38
CA ARG A 173 -0.60 1.29 17.00
C ARG A 173 -0.97 0.10 17.87
N SER A 174 -2.21 0.13 18.40
CA SER A 174 -2.75 -0.90 19.29
C SER A 174 -2.76 -2.31 18.66
N ASP A 175 -2.92 -2.39 17.34
CA ASP A 175 -2.98 -3.63 16.56
C ASP A 175 -1.59 -4.12 16.06
N ALA A 176 -0.50 -3.44 16.39
CA ALA A 176 0.86 -3.78 15.96
C ALA A 176 1.73 -4.28 17.13
N LEU A 177 2.84 -3.62 17.48
CA LEU A 177 3.72 -4.07 18.58
C LEU A 177 2.98 -4.26 19.90
N PRO A 178 2.06 -3.38 20.34
CA PRO A 178 1.29 -3.60 21.56
C PRO A 178 0.47 -4.89 21.54
N ALA A 179 -0.10 -5.27 20.40
CA ALA A 179 -0.82 -6.54 20.26
C ALA A 179 0.10 -7.74 20.41
N PHE A 180 1.27 -7.73 19.77
CA PHE A 180 2.27 -8.79 19.94
C PHE A 180 2.73 -8.89 21.39
N GLN A 181 3.03 -7.76 22.05
CA GLN A 181 3.45 -7.73 23.44
C GLN A 181 2.40 -8.33 24.38
N SER A 182 1.14 -7.95 24.18
CA SER A 182 0.02 -8.47 24.97
C SER A 182 -0.18 -9.98 24.79
N ALA A 183 -0.14 -10.45 23.54
CA ALA A 183 -0.42 -11.85 23.20
C ALA A 183 0.70 -12.81 23.65
N TYR A 184 1.95 -12.37 23.59
CA TYR A 184 3.11 -13.21 23.88
C TYR A 184 3.80 -12.88 25.21
N GLY A 185 3.18 -12.03 26.04
CA GLY A 185 3.59 -11.79 27.42
C GLY A 185 4.95 -11.12 27.58
N PHE A 186 5.34 -10.24 26.66
CA PHE A 186 6.55 -9.44 26.79
C PHE A 186 6.26 -7.93 26.69
N LYS A 187 7.19 -7.13 27.16
CA LYS A 187 7.13 -5.67 27.05
C LYS A 187 8.53 -5.13 26.80
N LEU A 188 8.69 -4.31 25.78
CA LEU A 188 9.93 -3.61 25.47
C LEU A 188 9.93 -2.24 26.16
N ASN A 189 11.06 -1.87 26.71
CA ASN A 189 11.31 -0.51 27.22
C ASN A 189 11.98 0.34 26.12
N ASN A 190 12.14 1.64 26.38
CA ASN A 190 12.69 2.57 25.39
C ASN A 190 14.12 2.23 24.95
N ASP A 191 14.96 1.66 25.84
CA ASP A 191 16.33 1.28 25.51
C ASP A 191 16.39 0.09 24.55
N GLN A 192 15.30 -0.69 24.49
CA GLN A 192 15.13 -1.82 23.60
C GLN A 192 14.49 -1.45 22.24
N LEU A 193 14.29 -0.16 22.00
CA LEU A 193 13.70 0.36 20.77
C LEU A 193 14.66 1.34 20.06
N LEU A 194 14.79 1.21 18.77
CA LEU A 194 15.30 2.23 17.86
C LEU A 194 14.12 2.68 17.00
N THR A 195 13.53 3.83 17.36
CA THR A 195 12.36 4.37 16.68
C THR A 195 12.75 5.17 15.44
N LEU A 196 12.15 4.84 14.31
CA LEU A 196 12.33 5.51 13.03
C LEU A 196 11.03 6.22 12.63
N ALA A 197 11.14 7.41 12.06
CA ALA A 197 9.96 8.23 11.72
C ALA A 197 9.12 7.62 10.58
N GLY A 198 9.77 6.98 9.59
CA GLY A 198 9.11 6.35 8.45
C GLY A 198 8.76 4.88 8.67
N GLY A 199 7.90 4.35 7.80
CA GLY A 199 7.49 2.93 7.79
C GLY A 199 8.33 2.04 6.87
N ASP A 200 9.45 2.52 6.33
CA ASP A 200 10.29 1.75 5.41
C ASP A 200 11.09 0.67 6.14
N THR A 201 10.73 -0.59 5.91
CA THR A 201 11.37 -1.76 6.50
C THR A 201 12.78 -2.02 5.95
N THR A 202 13.15 -1.47 4.80
CA THR A 202 14.53 -1.52 4.31
C THR A 202 15.50 -0.91 5.34
N VAL A 203 15.10 0.20 5.97
CA VAL A 203 15.91 0.86 7.00
C VAL A 203 15.97 0.05 8.29
N THR A 204 14.84 -0.51 8.76
CA THR A 204 14.80 -1.31 9.98
C THR A 204 15.59 -2.60 9.84
N ILE A 205 15.43 -3.30 8.70
CA ILE A 205 16.14 -4.54 8.38
C ILE A 205 17.64 -4.29 8.27
N LYS A 206 18.05 -3.21 7.59
CA LYS A 206 19.45 -2.83 7.49
C LYS A 206 20.06 -2.48 8.87
N ALA A 207 19.33 -1.73 9.70
CA ALA A 207 19.77 -1.41 11.06
C ALA A 207 20.03 -2.66 11.90
N ALA A 208 19.17 -3.69 11.78
CA ALA A 208 19.35 -4.95 12.46
C ALA A 208 20.52 -5.77 11.88
N ALA A 209 20.68 -5.82 10.57
CA ALA A 209 21.76 -6.52 9.88
C ALA A 209 23.14 -5.95 10.29
N GLU A 210 23.27 -4.62 10.32
CA GLU A 210 24.49 -3.89 10.66
C GLU A 210 24.66 -3.69 12.17
N GLN A 211 23.71 -4.11 12.99
CA GLN A 211 23.71 -3.92 14.45
C GLN A 211 23.83 -2.45 14.89
N THR A 212 23.25 -1.54 14.09
CA THR A 212 23.27 -0.10 14.38
C THR A 212 22.71 0.17 15.78
N SER A 213 23.47 0.85 16.63
CA SER A 213 23.10 1.13 18.04
C SER A 213 22.72 -0.12 18.86
N GLY A 214 23.29 -1.29 18.51
CA GLY A 214 23.03 -2.56 19.18
C GLY A 214 21.70 -3.24 18.80
N VAL A 215 21.03 -2.78 17.73
CA VAL A 215 19.82 -3.41 17.19
C VAL A 215 20.15 -4.81 16.68
N ASN A 216 19.31 -5.78 17.02
CA ASN A 216 19.41 -7.15 16.52
C ASN A 216 18.09 -7.71 15.98
N ALA A 217 17.04 -6.91 15.98
CA ALA A 217 15.74 -7.24 15.45
C ALA A 217 15.15 -6.07 14.66
N ALA A 218 14.29 -6.36 13.70
CA ALA A 218 13.65 -5.38 12.84
C ALA A 218 12.14 -5.59 12.79
N MET A 219 11.39 -4.51 12.76
CA MET A 219 10.06 -4.51 12.17
C MET A 219 10.22 -4.87 10.68
N ALA A 220 9.40 -5.78 10.20
CA ALA A 220 9.41 -6.26 8.84
C ALA A 220 7.98 -6.48 8.33
N TYR A 221 7.85 -6.67 7.02
CA TYR A 221 6.60 -7.07 6.37
C TYR A 221 6.72 -8.46 5.74
N GLY A 222 5.59 -9.14 5.59
CA GLY A 222 5.55 -10.48 4.98
C GLY A 222 6.01 -10.53 3.51
N THR A 223 6.02 -9.39 2.83
CA THR A 223 6.47 -9.25 1.43
C THR A 223 7.88 -8.66 1.28
N ASP A 224 8.62 -8.47 2.39
CA ASP A 224 10.00 -7.98 2.34
C ASP A 224 10.96 -8.98 1.72
N GLY A 225 11.59 -8.59 0.64
CA GLY A 225 12.58 -9.42 -0.07
C GLY A 225 14.00 -9.37 0.51
N ALA A 226 14.29 -8.42 1.39
CA ALA A 226 15.65 -8.19 1.91
C ALA A 226 16.06 -9.11 3.07
N LEU A 227 15.11 -9.71 3.77
CA LEU A 227 15.34 -10.43 5.03
C LEU A 227 16.38 -11.54 4.91
N ALA A 228 16.20 -12.46 3.97
CA ALA A 228 17.11 -13.59 3.79
C ALA A 228 18.51 -13.13 3.32
N ALA A 229 18.58 -12.16 2.41
CA ALA A 229 19.82 -11.62 1.88
C ALA A 229 20.65 -10.90 2.95
N LEU A 230 19.98 -10.29 3.94
CA LEU A 230 20.62 -9.57 5.04
C LEU A 230 20.74 -10.39 6.33
N GLY A 231 20.48 -11.69 6.25
CA GLY A 231 20.70 -12.61 7.37
C GLY A 231 19.70 -12.44 8.53
N LEU A 232 18.46 -12.06 8.24
CA LEU A 232 17.36 -12.02 9.19
C LEU A 232 16.37 -13.16 8.93
N VAL A 233 15.67 -13.59 9.96
CA VAL A 233 14.57 -14.56 9.91
C VAL A 233 13.35 -13.96 10.59
N VAL A 234 12.19 -14.13 9.96
CA VAL A 234 10.90 -13.72 10.53
C VAL A 234 10.55 -14.68 11.67
N LEU A 235 10.12 -14.13 12.80
CA LEU A 235 9.58 -14.91 13.91
C LEU A 235 8.14 -15.31 13.60
N GLU A 236 7.83 -16.58 13.79
CA GLU A 236 6.48 -17.11 13.60
C GLU A 236 5.49 -16.47 14.59
N ASP A 237 4.27 -16.21 14.13
CA ASP A 237 3.14 -15.76 14.93
C ASP A 237 2.11 -16.88 15.10
N PRO A 238 2.31 -17.85 16.03
CA PRO A 238 1.43 -19.02 16.16
C PRO A 238 0.01 -18.70 16.63
N GLN A 239 -0.22 -17.51 17.18
CA GLN A 239 -1.57 -17.06 17.56
C GLN A 239 -2.28 -16.30 16.43
N GLY A 240 -1.57 -16.00 15.33
CA GLY A 240 -2.12 -15.25 14.21
C GLY A 240 -2.68 -13.89 14.64
N ILE A 241 -1.89 -13.09 15.36
CA ILE A 241 -2.33 -11.83 15.95
C ILE A 241 -2.68 -10.81 14.90
N GLN A 242 -1.90 -10.76 13.83
CA GLN A 242 -2.07 -9.74 12.80
C GLN A 242 -3.25 -10.04 11.85
N PRO A 243 -3.97 -8.99 11.39
CA PRO A 243 -4.85 -9.08 10.23
C PRO A 243 -4.13 -9.57 8.97
N ILE A 244 -4.90 -9.97 7.96
CA ILE A 244 -4.37 -10.21 6.61
C ILE A 244 -4.33 -8.88 5.86
N TYR A 245 -3.14 -8.49 5.42
CA TYR A 245 -2.87 -7.25 4.72
C TYR A 245 -2.67 -7.50 3.21
N ALA A 246 -3.76 -7.76 2.49
CA ALA A 246 -3.72 -7.91 1.03
C ALA A 246 -3.69 -6.52 0.36
N PRO A 247 -2.67 -6.20 -0.46
CA PRO A 247 -2.59 -4.91 -1.14
C PRO A 247 -3.68 -4.78 -2.22
N ALA A 248 -4.36 -3.64 -2.23
CA ALA A 248 -5.42 -3.34 -3.18
C ALA A 248 -5.40 -1.86 -3.60
N PRO A 249 -5.74 -1.52 -4.86
CA PRO A 249 -5.93 -0.12 -5.23
C PRO A 249 -7.16 0.45 -4.55
N LEU A 250 -6.99 1.61 -3.89
CA LEU A 250 -8.06 2.42 -3.33
C LEU A 250 -8.29 3.64 -4.20
N VAL A 251 -9.54 3.84 -4.61
CA VAL A 251 -9.94 4.92 -5.51
C VAL A 251 -11.11 5.69 -4.90
N ARG A 252 -11.08 7.01 -4.97
CA ARG A 252 -12.26 7.81 -4.66
C ARG A 252 -13.40 7.49 -5.64
N ALA A 253 -14.61 7.32 -5.15
CA ALA A 253 -15.76 6.97 -6.00
C ALA A 253 -15.98 7.99 -7.13
N ALA A 254 -15.79 9.29 -6.85
CA ALA A 254 -15.89 10.34 -7.87
C ALA A 254 -14.85 10.18 -8.99
N THR A 255 -13.61 9.81 -8.63
CA THR A 255 -12.54 9.54 -9.62
C THR A 255 -12.87 8.32 -10.47
N LEU A 256 -13.35 7.25 -9.84
CA LEU A 256 -13.74 6.04 -10.58
C LEU A 256 -14.93 6.28 -11.51
N ALA A 257 -15.90 7.12 -11.12
CA ALA A 257 -17.01 7.53 -11.98
C ALA A 257 -16.54 8.33 -13.21
N GLN A 258 -15.53 9.21 -13.03
CA GLN A 258 -14.93 9.98 -14.12
C GLN A 258 -14.04 9.11 -15.02
N TYR A 259 -13.36 8.10 -14.44
CA TYR A 259 -12.41 7.22 -15.14
C TYR A 259 -12.76 5.74 -14.92
N PRO A 260 -13.87 5.22 -15.46
CA PRO A 260 -14.32 3.85 -15.19
C PRO A 260 -13.35 2.77 -15.67
N LYS A 261 -12.44 3.11 -16.59
CA LYS A 261 -11.37 2.21 -17.04
C LYS A 261 -10.35 1.84 -15.95
N ILE A 262 -10.19 2.64 -14.89
CA ILE A 262 -9.21 2.40 -13.82
C ILE A 262 -9.34 0.97 -13.28
N LYS A 263 -10.55 0.50 -13.04
CA LYS A 263 -10.79 -0.86 -12.56
C LYS A 263 -10.26 -1.93 -13.52
N ALA A 264 -10.63 -1.83 -14.78
CA ALA A 264 -10.24 -2.81 -15.81
C ALA A 264 -8.73 -2.82 -16.07
N VAL A 265 -8.05 -1.69 -15.84
CA VAL A 265 -6.60 -1.52 -16.00
C VAL A 265 -5.83 -2.08 -14.82
N LEU A 266 -6.25 -1.81 -13.58
CA LEU A 266 -5.48 -2.14 -12.39
C LEU A 266 -5.72 -3.57 -11.87
N GLU A 267 -6.97 -4.05 -11.84
CA GLU A 267 -7.27 -5.36 -11.25
C GLU A 267 -6.53 -6.55 -11.87
N PRO A 268 -6.33 -6.64 -13.21
CA PRO A 268 -5.59 -7.75 -13.80
C PRO A 268 -4.14 -7.84 -13.29
N VAL A 269 -3.48 -6.69 -13.11
CA VAL A 269 -2.10 -6.62 -12.63
C VAL A 269 -2.03 -7.04 -11.16
N PHE A 270 -2.88 -6.46 -10.29
CA PHE A 270 -2.88 -6.80 -8.86
C PHE A 270 -3.11 -8.29 -8.62
N LYS A 271 -3.92 -8.96 -9.43
CA LYS A 271 -4.12 -10.42 -9.36
C LYS A 271 -2.85 -11.26 -9.60
N THR A 272 -1.82 -10.68 -10.21
CA THR A 272 -0.54 -11.38 -10.47
C THR A 272 0.50 -11.14 -9.37
N LEU A 273 0.22 -10.26 -8.40
CA LEU A 273 1.14 -9.85 -7.34
C LEU A 273 0.96 -10.75 -6.11
N ASP A 274 1.36 -12.02 -6.21
CA ASP A 274 1.42 -12.90 -5.03
C ASP A 274 2.62 -12.59 -4.12
N GLY A 275 2.66 -13.20 -2.94
CA GLY A 275 3.71 -12.96 -1.95
C GLY A 275 5.12 -13.15 -2.51
N PRO A 276 5.45 -14.31 -3.15
CA PRO A 276 6.76 -14.52 -3.78
C PRO A 276 7.10 -13.49 -4.86
N THR A 277 6.13 -13.08 -5.67
CA THR A 277 6.34 -12.04 -6.70
C THR A 277 6.69 -10.70 -6.05
N LEU A 278 5.94 -10.26 -5.04
CA LEU A 278 6.23 -9.02 -4.33
C LEU A 278 7.59 -9.08 -3.63
N GLN A 279 7.93 -10.19 -2.96
CA GLN A 279 9.25 -10.36 -2.36
C GLN A 279 10.38 -10.21 -3.37
N GLN A 280 10.25 -10.81 -4.56
CA GLN A 280 11.25 -10.68 -5.62
C GLN A 280 11.39 -9.25 -6.14
N LEU A 281 10.27 -8.56 -6.36
CA LEU A 281 10.28 -7.17 -6.84
C LEU A 281 10.83 -6.21 -5.77
N ASN A 282 10.41 -6.38 -4.52
CA ASN A 282 10.94 -5.60 -3.40
C ASN A 282 12.43 -5.84 -3.18
N ALA A 283 12.93 -7.07 -3.38
CA ALA A 283 14.35 -7.37 -3.29
C ALA A 283 15.19 -6.64 -4.36
N LYS A 284 14.68 -6.49 -5.58
CA LYS A 284 15.36 -5.72 -6.63
C LYS A 284 15.57 -4.26 -6.21
N ILE A 285 14.61 -3.69 -5.50
CA ILE A 285 14.71 -2.31 -5.01
C ILE A 285 15.60 -2.24 -3.76
N ALA A 286 15.23 -2.99 -2.71
CA ALA A 286 15.83 -2.88 -1.39
C ALA A 286 17.27 -3.44 -1.31
N VAL A 287 17.59 -4.49 -2.08
CA VAL A 287 18.89 -5.17 -2.03
C VAL A 287 19.77 -4.81 -3.22
N GLN A 288 19.18 -4.76 -4.42
CA GLN A 288 19.95 -4.49 -5.64
C GLN A 288 20.01 -2.99 -6.00
N GLY A 289 19.31 -2.13 -5.23
CA GLY A 289 19.31 -0.68 -5.42
C GLY A 289 18.67 -0.21 -6.73
N GLN A 290 17.80 -1.06 -7.34
CA GLN A 290 17.11 -0.68 -8.56
C GLN A 290 16.00 0.36 -8.26
N ASP A 291 15.79 1.25 -9.20
CA ASP A 291 14.71 2.23 -9.11
C ASP A 291 13.31 1.57 -9.17
N ALA A 292 12.39 1.97 -8.29
CA ALA A 292 11.07 1.36 -8.18
C ALA A 292 10.25 1.47 -9.49
N LYS A 293 10.36 2.61 -10.19
CA LYS A 293 9.70 2.81 -11.48
C LYS A 293 10.27 1.86 -12.53
N LYS A 294 11.62 1.69 -12.56
CA LYS A 294 12.25 0.74 -13.48
C LYS A 294 11.79 -0.70 -13.20
N VAL A 295 11.78 -1.13 -11.94
CA VAL A 295 11.34 -2.48 -11.56
C VAL A 295 9.87 -2.69 -11.94
N SER A 296 9.03 -1.69 -11.74
CA SER A 296 7.63 -1.67 -12.17
C SER A 296 7.50 -1.86 -13.67
N ALA A 297 8.15 -1.00 -14.48
CA ALA A 297 8.09 -1.04 -15.93
C ALA A 297 8.56 -2.40 -16.48
N ASP A 298 9.68 -2.93 -15.98
CA ASP A 298 10.22 -4.22 -16.37
C ASP A 298 9.23 -5.36 -16.10
N TYR A 299 8.59 -5.34 -14.93
CA TYR A 299 7.56 -6.34 -14.59
C TYR A 299 6.33 -6.25 -15.49
N LEU A 300 5.80 -5.03 -15.67
CA LEU A 300 4.62 -4.81 -16.48
C LEU A 300 4.84 -5.19 -17.94
N LYS A 301 6.02 -4.91 -18.51
CA LYS A 301 6.41 -5.33 -19.86
C LYS A 301 6.55 -6.85 -19.95
N ALA A 302 7.25 -7.47 -19.00
CA ALA A 302 7.46 -8.91 -18.98
C ALA A 302 6.13 -9.70 -18.89
N LYS A 303 5.10 -9.11 -18.26
CA LYS A 303 3.76 -9.67 -18.17
C LYS A 303 2.82 -9.24 -19.32
N GLY A 304 3.27 -8.37 -20.22
CA GLY A 304 2.49 -7.90 -21.37
C GLY A 304 1.38 -6.90 -21.03
N PHE A 305 1.46 -6.23 -19.88
CA PHE A 305 0.48 -5.22 -19.46
C PHE A 305 0.74 -3.84 -20.08
N ILE A 306 2.00 -3.56 -20.40
CA ILE A 306 2.43 -2.37 -21.16
C ILE A 306 3.40 -2.78 -22.27
N LYS A 307 3.63 -1.88 -23.25
CA LYS A 307 4.56 -2.09 -24.39
C LYS A 307 5.99 -1.70 -24.04
#